data_ce4d73bf77d78d41c16692e76965cd1b
#
_entry.id   ce4d73bf77d78d41c16692e76965cd1b
#
_cell.length_a   1.000
_cell.length_b   1.000
_cell.length_c   1.000
_cell.angle_alpha   90.00
_cell.angle_beta   90.00
_cell.angle_gamma   90.00
#
_symmetry.space_group_name_H-M   'P 1'
#
loop_
_entity.id
_entity.type
_entity.pdbx_description
1 polymer ?
#
loop_
_entity_poly.entity_id
_entity_poly.type
_entity_poly.pdbx_seq_one_letter_code
_entity_poly.pdbx_strand_id
1 'polypeptide(L)'
;MKKLLFLMILVSVMHPAFSQTAKDTANLLKVGSDMPEFALKSIDGKTLTSDDLYGKIVLINFFATWCPPCNQELPLVEKDIWAKYKDNKDFILVIIDREEPLDKVKPYVEKKKWTMPFYLDEKKEVYLKFATRFIPRNYLFDKEGRLVLVSMGFKKEEFETLKKEIDNLLK
;
A
#
# COMPACT_ATOMS: atom_id res chain seq x y z
N MET A 1 -9.39 45.63 -55.60
CA MET A 1 -8.37 44.96 -54.78
C MET A 1 -8.97 44.71 -53.39
N LYS A 2 -9.53 43.51 -53.15
CA LYS A 2 -10.17 43.16 -51.88
C LYS A 2 -9.12 42.44 -50.99
N LYS A 3 -8.76 43.08 -49.85
CA LYS A 3 -7.90 42.45 -48.84
C LYS A 3 -8.74 41.52 -47.97
N LEU A 4 -8.50 40.22 -48.06
CA LEU A 4 -9.06 39.21 -47.18
C LEU A 4 -8.26 39.25 -45.85
N LEU A 5 -8.94 39.66 -44.78
CA LEU A 5 -8.41 39.53 -43.41
C LEU A 5 -8.68 38.09 -42.91
N PHE A 6 -7.63 37.30 -42.75
CA PHE A 6 -7.73 35.98 -42.14
C PHE A 6 -7.72 36.15 -40.61
N LEU A 7 -8.87 35.95 -39.97
CA LEU A 7 -9.02 35.97 -38.52
C LEU A 7 -8.60 34.60 -37.98
N MET A 8 -7.37 34.50 -37.45
CA MET A 8 -6.92 33.32 -36.72
C MET A 8 -7.63 33.25 -35.37
N ILE A 9 -8.61 32.35 -35.26
CA ILE A 9 -9.23 32.02 -33.96
C ILE A 9 -8.25 31.11 -33.21
N LEU A 10 -7.62 31.67 -32.17
CA LEU A 10 -6.77 30.92 -31.24
C LEU A 10 -7.70 30.10 -30.31
N VAL A 11 -7.92 28.83 -30.63
CA VAL A 11 -8.63 27.90 -29.75
C VAL A 11 -7.67 27.56 -28.58
N SER A 12 -7.87 28.24 -27.47
CA SER A 12 -7.19 27.92 -26.19
C SER A 12 -7.75 26.57 -25.69
N VAL A 13 -7.00 25.50 -25.88
CA VAL A 13 -7.30 24.21 -25.31
C VAL A 13 -7.02 24.29 -23.80
N MET A 14 -8.10 24.53 -23.02
CA MET A 14 -8.03 24.38 -21.56
C MET A 14 -7.74 22.92 -21.22
N HIS A 15 -6.45 22.62 -20.93
CA HIS A 15 -6.09 21.36 -20.31
C HIS A 15 -6.67 21.35 -18.89
N PRO A 16 -7.44 20.32 -18.51
CA PRO A 16 -7.85 20.19 -17.11
C PRO A 16 -6.58 20.09 -16.27
N ALA A 17 -6.38 21.05 -15.38
CA ALA A 17 -5.36 20.98 -14.36
C ALA A 17 -5.67 19.75 -13.49
N PHE A 18 -4.96 18.66 -13.72
CA PHE A 18 -4.97 17.51 -12.82
C PHE A 18 -4.48 18.04 -11.46
N SER A 19 -5.39 18.09 -10.48
CA SER A 19 -5.08 18.46 -9.11
C SER A 19 -3.95 17.55 -8.63
N GLN A 20 -2.72 18.07 -8.59
CA GLN A 20 -1.60 17.39 -7.97
C GLN A 20 -1.93 17.35 -6.47
N THR A 21 -2.40 16.17 -6.00
CA THR A 21 -2.44 15.86 -4.57
C THR A 21 -1.07 16.19 -3.99
N ALA A 22 -1.04 16.89 -2.86
CA ALA A 22 0.20 17.32 -2.21
C ALA A 22 1.17 16.14 -2.15
N LYS A 23 2.34 16.30 -2.80
CA LYS A 23 3.34 15.25 -2.96
C LYS A 23 3.72 14.71 -1.58
N ASP A 24 3.47 13.43 -1.33
CA ASP A 24 3.89 12.78 -0.09
C ASP A 24 5.43 12.70 -0.03
N THR A 25 6.04 13.72 0.58
CA THR A 25 7.50 13.83 0.72
C THR A 25 8.09 12.79 1.67
N ALA A 26 7.25 12.08 2.41
CA ALA A 26 7.68 11.02 3.32
C ALA A 26 7.78 9.64 2.63
N ASN A 27 7.21 9.49 1.44
CA ASN A 27 7.30 8.27 0.66
C ASN A 27 8.62 8.23 -0.13
N LEU A 28 9.37 7.13 0.00
CA LEU A 28 10.65 6.93 -0.68
C LEU A 28 10.50 6.23 -2.03
N LEU A 29 9.39 5.52 -2.23
CA LEU A 29 9.09 4.80 -3.46
C LEU A 29 8.15 5.62 -4.36
N LYS A 30 8.23 5.40 -5.65
CA LYS A 30 7.31 5.96 -6.67
C LYS A 30 6.61 4.81 -7.38
N VAL A 31 5.41 5.04 -7.89
CA VAL A 31 4.76 4.09 -8.81
C VAL A 31 5.75 3.72 -9.91
N GLY A 32 5.90 2.42 -10.16
CA GLY A 32 6.91 1.85 -11.05
C GLY A 32 8.26 1.50 -10.39
N SER A 33 8.48 1.85 -9.10
CA SER A 33 9.66 1.38 -8.35
C SER A 33 9.60 -0.12 -8.10
N ASP A 34 10.75 -0.77 -8.08
CA ASP A 34 10.87 -2.15 -7.66
C ASP A 34 10.67 -2.29 -6.14
N MET A 35 10.19 -3.46 -5.71
CA MET A 35 10.08 -3.81 -4.29
C MET A 35 11.47 -3.83 -3.64
N PRO A 36 11.67 -3.11 -2.53
CA PRO A 36 12.94 -3.19 -1.80
C PRO A 36 13.21 -4.59 -1.25
N GLU A 37 14.47 -5.00 -1.22
CA GLU A 37 14.87 -6.24 -0.55
C GLU A 37 14.66 -6.14 0.97
N PHE A 38 14.03 -7.15 1.55
CA PHE A 38 13.85 -7.27 3.00
C PHE A 38 13.68 -8.72 3.45
N ALA A 39 13.87 -8.93 4.76
CA ALA A 39 13.49 -10.15 5.45
C ALA A 39 12.79 -9.79 6.76
N LEU A 40 11.70 -10.47 7.08
CA LEU A 40 10.88 -10.26 8.27
C LEU A 40 10.57 -11.58 8.95
N LYS A 41 10.28 -11.53 10.26
CA LYS A 41 9.71 -12.65 10.99
C LYS A 41 8.24 -12.39 11.28
N SER A 42 7.39 -13.41 11.07
CA SER A 42 6.00 -13.35 11.49
C SER A 42 5.89 -13.47 13.01
N ILE A 43 4.73 -13.09 13.57
CA ILE A 43 4.40 -13.30 14.99
C ILE A 43 4.42 -14.78 15.40
N ASP A 44 4.42 -15.72 14.43
CA ASP A 44 4.53 -17.17 14.63
C ASP A 44 5.93 -17.70 14.34
N GLY A 45 6.92 -16.80 14.12
CA GLY A 45 8.33 -17.13 13.94
C GLY A 45 8.75 -17.58 12.53
N LYS A 46 7.85 -17.57 11.53
CA LYS A 46 8.18 -17.87 10.13
C LYS A 46 8.92 -16.69 9.50
N THR A 47 9.92 -16.98 8.70
CA THR A 47 10.62 -15.98 7.90
C THR A 47 9.91 -15.75 6.58
N LEU A 48 9.81 -14.49 6.16
CA LEU A 48 9.37 -14.04 4.84
C LEU A 48 10.46 -13.14 4.28
N THR A 49 10.83 -13.34 3.04
CA THR A 49 11.73 -12.46 2.29
C THR A 49 10.99 -11.80 1.14
N SER A 50 11.51 -10.69 0.63
CA SER A 50 10.97 -10.06 -0.58
C SER A 50 10.97 -11.00 -1.78
N ASP A 51 11.94 -11.92 -1.86
CA ASP A 51 12.05 -12.88 -2.96
C ASP A 51 10.89 -13.89 -3.00
N ASP A 52 10.30 -14.21 -1.84
CA ASP A 52 9.14 -15.08 -1.72
C ASP A 52 7.86 -14.45 -2.32
N LEU A 53 7.89 -13.15 -2.61
CA LEU A 53 6.74 -12.36 -3.05
C LEU A 53 6.67 -12.18 -4.58
N TYR A 54 7.75 -12.44 -5.31
CA TYR A 54 7.75 -12.34 -6.77
C TYR A 54 6.78 -13.33 -7.41
N GLY A 55 6.17 -12.94 -8.53
CA GLY A 55 5.13 -13.70 -9.22
C GLY A 55 3.75 -13.60 -8.59
N LYS A 56 3.58 -12.76 -7.56
CA LYS A 56 2.31 -12.53 -6.84
C LYS A 56 1.92 -11.06 -6.87
N ILE A 57 0.62 -10.81 -6.76
CA ILE A 57 0.11 -9.49 -6.39
C ILE A 57 0.27 -9.36 -4.87
N VAL A 58 0.99 -8.35 -4.44
CA VAL A 58 1.38 -8.20 -3.03
C VAL A 58 0.84 -6.90 -2.46
N LEU A 59 0.07 -7.00 -1.38
CA LEU A 59 -0.30 -5.85 -0.56
C LEU A 59 0.54 -5.85 0.71
N ILE A 60 1.40 -4.84 0.86
CA ILE A 60 2.13 -4.56 2.10
C ILE A 60 1.40 -3.42 2.83
N ASN A 61 1.01 -3.67 4.09
CA ASN A 61 0.42 -2.66 4.97
C ASN A 61 1.32 -2.46 6.19
N PHE A 62 1.74 -1.24 6.45
CA PHE A 62 2.48 -0.87 7.66
C PHE A 62 1.53 -0.26 8.69
N PHE A 63 1.62 -0.76 9.91
CA PHE A 63 0.82 -0.31 11.05
C PHE A 63 1.63 -0.25 12.34
N ALA A 64 0.98 0.13 13.45
CA ALA A 64 1.42 -0.09 14.82
C ALA A 64 0.18 -0.23 15.72
N THR A 65 0.31 -0.91 16.86
CA THR A 65 -0.83 -1.19 17.76
C THR A 65 -1.44 0.09 18.33
N TRP A 66 -0.62 1.11 18.56
CA TRP A 66 -1.01 2.43 19.10
C TRP A 66 -1.57 3.41 18.05
N CYS A 67 -1.64 3.03 16.78
CA CYS A 67 -2.00 3.93 15.67
C CYS A 67 -3.54 3.99 15.46
N PRO A 68 -4.24 5.11 15.78
CA PRO A 68 -5.69 5.15 15.67
C PRO A 68 -6.23 4.96 14.25
N PRO A 69 -5.69 5.59 13.18
CA PRO A 69 -6.19 5.35 11.82
C PRO A 69 -5.89 3.93 11.32
N CYS A 70 -4.80 3.28 11.77
CA CYS A 70 -4.54 1.87 11.46
C CYS A 70 -5.62 0.95 12.08
N ASN A 71 -6.08 1.29 13.29
CA ASN A 71 -7.15 0.58 13.97
C ASN A 71 -8.52 0.72 13.30
N GLN A 72 -8.71 1.74 12.47
CA GLN A 72 -9.90 1.90 11.62
C GLN A 72 -9.77 1.13 10.31
N GLU A 73 -8.57 1.06 9.74
CA GLU A 73 -8.31 0.40 8.46
C GLU A 73 -8.26 -1.13 8.58
N LEU A 74 -7.48 -1.67 9.53
CA LEU A 74 -7.21 -3.11 9.63
C LEU A 74 -8.46 -4.01 9.71
N PRO A 75 -9.55 -3.64 10.42
CA PRO A 75 -10.80 -4.42 10.38
C PRO A 75 -11.41 -4.52 8.96
N LEU A 76 -11.21 -3.49 8.12
CA LEU A 76 -11.66 -3.50 6.73
C LEU A 76 -10.72 -4.32 5.85
N VAL A 77 -9.42 -4.27 6.11
CA VAL A 77 -8.43 -5.14 5.43
C VAL A 77 -8.76 -6.61 5.72
N GLU A 78 -9.05 -6.99 6.99
CA GLU A 78 -9.47 -8.35 7.35
C GLU A 78 -10.75 -8.76 6.60
N LYS A 79 -11.78 -7.92 6.65
CA LYS A 79 -13.11 -8.24 6.12
C LYS A 79 -13.17 -8.22 4.59
N ASP A 80 -12.63 -7.16 3.97
CA ASP A 80 -12.89 -6.85 2.55
C ASP A 80 -11.77 -7.34 1.62
N ILE A 81 -10.54 -7.52 2.15
CA ILE A 81 -9.39 -7.97 1.38
C ILE A 81 -8.99 -9.38 1.79
N TRP A 82 -8.61 -9.61 3.06
CA TRP A 82 -8.12 -10.90 3.50
C TRP A 82 -9.16 -12.01 3.37
N ALA A 83 -10.38 -11.80 3.86
CA ALA A 83 -11.45 -12.78 3.73
C ALA A 83 -11.76 -13.17 2.27
N LYS A 84 -11.55 -12.24 1.33
CA LYS A 84 -11.80 -12.46 -0.09
C LYS A 84 -10.65 -13.20 -0.79
N TYR A 85 -9.39 -12.89 -0.44
CA TYR A 85 -8.23 -13.33 -1.21
C TYR A 85 -7.28 -14.27 -0.49
N LYS A 86 -7.49 -14.62 0.78
CA LYS A 86 -6.60 -15.49 1.57
C LYS A 86 -6.29 -16.86 0.92
N ASP A 87 -7.22 -17.37 0.11
CA ASP A 87 -7.08 -18.65 -0.59
C ASP A 87 -6.66 -18.48 -2.07
N ASN A 88 -6.45 -17.25 -2.53
CA ASN A 88 -5.99 -16.97 -3.88
C ASN A 88 -4.47 -17.12 -3.96
N LYS A 89 -4.01 -18.07 -4.79
CA LYS A 89 -2.59 -18.39 -4.93
C LYS A 89 -1.75 -17.26 -5.55
N ASP A 90 -2.39 -16.30 -6.22
CA ASP A 90 -1.73 -15.16 -6.86
C ASP A 90 -1.72 -13.91 -6.00
N PHE A 91 -2.26 -13.95 -4.77
CA PHE A 91 -2.29 -12.82 -3.85
C PHE A 91 -1.57 -13.11 -2.54
N ILE A 92 -0.78 -12.16 -2.07
CA ILE A 92 -0.14 -12.19 -0.76
C ILE A 92 -0.43 -10.88 -0.02
N LEU A 93 -0.90 -11.00 1.22
CA LEU A 93 -1.03 -9.91 2.16
C LEU A 93 0.14 -9.96 3.16
N VAL A 94 0.77 -8.82 3.43
CA VAL A 94 1.87 -8.68 4.41
C VAL A 94 1.53 -7.51 5.32
N ILE A 95 1.11 -7.80 6.56
CA ILE A 95 0.84 -6.77 7.57
C ILE A 95 2.09 -6.63 8.46
N ILE A 96 2.71 -5.46 8.44
CA ILE A 96 3.99 -5.23 9.12
C ILE A 96 3.79 -4.24 10.26
N ASP A 97 4.03 -4.70 11.50
CA ASP A 97 4.19 -3.78 12.61
C ASP A 97 5.55 -3.10 12.52
N ARG A 98 5.53 -1.77 12.56
CA ARG A 98 6.76 -1.00 12.50
C ARG A 98 7.19 -0.54 13.88
N GLU A 99 8.23 -1.12 14.48
CA GLU A 99 8.89 -0.66 15.71
C GLU A 99 8.33 -1.17 17.07
N GLU A 100 7.47 -2.18 17.06
CA GLU A 100 7.03 -2.80 18.32
C GLU A 100 7.53 -4.25 18.45
N PRO A 101 7.85 -4.70 19.65
CA PRO A 101 8.32 -6.06 19.87
C PRO A 101 7.17 -7.08 19.88
N LEU A 102 7.53 -8.36 19.71
CA LEU A 102 6.57 -9.47 19.62
C LEU A 102 5.60 -9.53 20.79
N ASP A 103 6.07 -9.25 22.02
CA ASP A 103 5.28 -9.32 23.26
C ASP A 103 4.17 -8.24 23.34
N LYS A 104 4.23 -7.22 22.49
CA LYS A 104 3.15 -6.23 22.32
C LYS A 104 2.24 -6.58 21.15
N VAL A 105 2.81 -6.94 20.00
CA VAL A 105 2.05 -7.15 18.77
C VAL A 105 1.21 -8.43 18.85
N LYS A 106 1.78 -9.56 19.29
CA LYS A 106 1.08 -10.84 19.32
C LYS A 106 -0.18 -10.83 20.19
N PRO A 107 -0.15 -10.38 21.46
CA PRO A 107 -1.37 -10.31 22.29
C PRO A 107 -2.41 -9.33 21.73
N TYR A 108 -1.97 -8.28 21.06
CA TYR A 108 -2.87 -7.34 20.40
C TYR A 108 -3.64 -7.99 19.25
N VAL A 109 -2.95 -8.70 18.35
CA VAL A 109 -3.55 -9.45 17.23
C VAL A 109 -4.53 -10.51 17.74
N GLU A 110 -4.13 -11.29 18.76
CA GLU A 110 -4.96 -12.31 19.40
C GLU A 110 -6.23 -11.72 20.01
N LYS A 111 -6.13 -10.60 20.72
CA LYS A 111 -7.28 -9.88 21.30
C LYS A 111 -8.26 -9.41 20.22
N LYS A 112 -7.76 -8.99 19.06
CA LYS A 112 -8.57 -8.57 17.90
C LYS A 112 -9.16 -9.76 17.13
N LYS A 113 -8.67 -10.98 17.39
CA LYS A 113 -9.06 -12.22 16.67
C LYS A 113 -8.82 -12.14 15.15
N TRP A 114 -7.79 -11.39 14.74
CA TRP A 114 -7.40 -11.28 13.34
C TRP A 114 -6.68 -12.54 12.88
N THR A 115 -6.93 -12.91 11.61
CA THR A 115 -6.36 -14.10 10.96
C THR A 115 -5.35 -13.75 9.86
N MET A 116 -5.17 -12.45 9.59
CA MET A 116 -4.18 -11.94 8.64
C MET A 116 -2.75 -12.30 9.06
N PRO A 117 -1.81 -12.42 8.11
CA PRO A 117 -0.40 -12.65 8.41
C PRO A 117 0.28 -11.37 8.91
N PHE A 118 0.76 -11.40 10.17
CA PHE A 118 1.47 -10.29 10.81
C PHE A 118 2.96 -10.55 10.91
N TYR A 119 3.76 -9.55 10.61
CA TYR A 119 5.22 -9.54 10.63
C TYR A 119 5.74 -8.40 11.49
N LEU A 120 6.99 -8.53 11.97
CA LEU A 120 7.63 -7.60 12.89
C LEU A 120 8.82 -6.91 12.23
N ASP A 121 8.82 -5.58 12.31
CA ASP A 121 9.95 -4.72 11.95
C ASP A 121 10.37 -3.91 13.18
N GLU A 122 10.77 -4.61 14.25
CA GLU A 122 11.05 -4.05 15.58
C GLU A 122 12.03 -2.86 15.56
N LYS A 123 12.98 -2.89 14.62
CA LYS A 123 13.98 -1.84 14.43
C LYS A 123 13.61 -0.80 13.37
N LYS A 124 12.44 -0.97 12.74
CA LYS A 124 11.97 -0.08 11.67
C LYS A 124 12.87 -0.05 10.43
N GLU A 125 13.72 -1.06 10.26
CA GLU A 125 14.69 -1.12 9.16
C GLU A 125 14.01 -1.35 7.81
N VAL A 126 12.95 -2.16 7.78
CA VAL A 126 12.16 -2.42 6.57
C VAL A 126 11.31 -1.20 6.23
N TYR A 127 10.57 -0.67 7.21
CA TYR A 127 9.74 0.54 6.99
C TYR A 127 10.55 1.69 6.38
N LEU A 128 11.78 1.92 6.85
CA LEU A 128 12.64 3.00 6.36
C LEU A 128 13.13 2.81 4.92
N LYS A 129 12.93 1.65 4.30
CA LYS A 129 13.13 1.46 2.85
C LYS A 129 11.93 1.95 2.02
N PHE A 130 10.76 2.08 2.63
CA PHE A 130 9.49 2.47 1.99
C PHE A 130 9.14 3.93 2.26
N ALA A 131 9.28 4.38 3.51
CA ALA A 131 8.90 5.72 3.94
C ALA A 131 9.68 6.18 5.18
N THR A 132 9.68 7.49 5.43
CA THR A 132 10.33 8.09 6.60
C THR A 132 9.38 8.29 7.79
N ARG A 133 8.06 8.45 7.54
CA ARG A 133 7.06 8.76 8.58
C ARG A 133 5.64 8.44 8.12
N PHE A 134 4.71 8.45 9.08
CA PHE A 134 3.27 8.24 8.96
C PHE A 134 2.87 6.79 8.65
N ILE A 135 1.82 6.33 9.30
CA ILE A 135 1.09 5.08 9.10
C ILE A 135 -0.43 5.35 9.31
N PRO A 136 -1.34 4.50 8.80
CA PRO A 136 -1.04 3.33 7.96
C PRO A 136 -0.45 3.72 6.61
N ARG A 137 0.28 2.80 6.00
CA ARG A 137 0.71 2.90 4.61
C ARG A 137 0.44 1.60 3.88
N ASN A 138 -0.10 1.71 2.69
CA ASN A 138 -0.33 0.58 1.81
C ASN A 138 0.54 0.70 0.57
N TYR A 139 1.19 -0.40 0.20
CA TYR A 139 1.98 -0.55 -1.02
C TYR A 139 1.48 -1.77 -1.75
N LEU A 140 0.93 -1.58 -2.95
CA LEU A 140 0.45 -2.64 -3.82
C LEU A 140 1.46 -2.86 -4.95
N PHE A 141 1.96 -4.08 -5.07
CA PHE A 141 2.91 -4.50 -6.10
C PHE A 141 2.26 -5.49 -7.06
N ASP A 142 2.66 -5.41 -8.33
CA ASP A 142 2.31 -6.40 -9.36
C ASP A 142 3.17 -7.67 -9.26
N LYS A 143 2.94 -8.62 -10.18
CA LYS A 143 3.66 -9.90 -10.23
C LYS A 143 5.15 -9.75 -10.54
N GLU A 144 5.53 -8.67 -11.20
CA GLU A 144 6.91 -8.30 -11.49
C GLU A 144 7.62 -7.62 -10.32
N GLY A 145 6.90 -7.39 -9.20
CA GLY A 145 7.42 -6.70 -8.02
C GLY A 145 7.48 -5.18 -8.20
N ARG A 146 6.73 -4.60 -9.13
CA ARG A 146 6.67 -3.15 -9.35
C ARG A 146 5.55 -2.53 -8.56
N LEU A 147 5.81 -1.40 -7.93
CA LEU A 147 4.82 -0.64 -7.19
C LEU A 147 3.77 -0.05 -8.13
N VAL A 148 2.50 -0.41 -7.95
CA VAL A 148 1.37 0.10 -8.74
C VAL A 148 0.51 1.11 -8.00
N LEU A 149 0.43 1.00 -6.66
CA LEU A 149 -0.34 1.93 -5.84
C LEU A 149 0.31 2.13 -4.48
N VAL A 150 0.27 3.36 -3.97
CA VAL A 150 0.64 3.71 -2.60
C VAL A 150 -0.43 4.59 -1.99
N SER A 151 -0.77 4.35 -0.72
CA SER A 151 -1.61 5.25 0.08
C SER A 151 -0.99 5.53 1.45
N MET A 152 -1.36 6.67 2.04
CA MET A 152 -0.89 7.14 3.34
C MET A 152 -2.08 7.62 4.18
N GLY A 153 -2.16 7.11 5.41
CA GLY A 153 -3.32 7.33 6.27
C GLY A 153 -4.51 6.49 5.81
N PHE A 154 -5.62 6.62 6.51
CA PHE A 154 -6.86 5.93 6.18
C PHE A 154 -7.92 6.92 5.69
N LYS A 155 -8.34 6.76 4.44
CA LYS A 155 -9.50 7.41 3.83
C LYS A 155 -10.31 6.36 3.08
N LYS A 156 -11.61 6.38 3.28
CA LYS A 156 -12.50 5.36 2.71
C LYS A 156 -12.43 5.30 1.18
N GLU A 157 -12.36 6.44 0.52
CA GLU A 157 -12.29 6.54 -0.94
C GLU A 157 -10.96 5.95 -1.49
N GLU A 158 -9.85 6.19 -0.80
CA GLU A 158 -8.53 5.62 -1.16
C GLU A 158 -8.52 4.10 -0.92
N PHE A 159 -9.18 3.63 0.15
CA PHE A 159 -9.32 2.20 0.42
C PHE A 159 -10.19 1.49 -0.63
N GLU A 160 -11.29 2.11 -1.09
CA GLU A 160 -12.08 1.57 -2.20
C GLU A 160 -11.28 1.51 -3.52
N THR A 161 -10.43 2.50 -3.77
CA THR A 161 -9.51 2.50 -4.92
C THR A 161 -8.50 1.37 -4.82
N LEU A 162 -7.90 1.15 -3.64
CA LEU A 162 -6.99 0.03 -3.39
C LEU A 162 -7.66 -1.33 -3.68
N LYS A 163 -8.89 -1.54 -3.20
CA LYS A 163 -9.64 -2.80 -3.45
C LYS A 163 -9.89 -3.03 -4.94
N LYS A 164 -10.30 -1.98 -5.67
CA LYS A 164 -10.51 -2.07 -7.12
C LYS A 164 -9.23 -2.42 -7.87
N GLU A 165 -8.10 -1.85 -7.45
CA GLU A 165 -6.82 -2.12 -8.10
C GLU A 165 -6.36 -3.56 -7.84
N ILE A 166 -6.55 -4.10 -6.63
CA ILE A 166 -6.32 -5.53 -6.36
C ILE A 166 -7.20 -6.40 -7.26
N ASP A 167 -8.50 -6.07 -7.39
CA ASP A 167 -9.42 -6.79 -8.27
C ASP A 167 -8.98 -6.77 -9.75
N ASN A 168 -8.43 -5.65 -10.21
CA ASN A 168 -7.95 -5.49 -11.59
C ASN A 168 -6.70 -6.34 -11.87
N LEU A 169 -5.76 -6.37 -10.94
CA LEU A 169 -4.51 -7.12 -11.07
C LEU A 169 -4.69 -8.65 -10.97
N LEU A 170 -5.79 -9.10 -10.35
CA LEU A 170 -6.10 -10.52 -10.16
C LEU A 170 -7.05 -11.10 -11.23
N LYS A 171 -7.46 -10.33 -12.22
CA LYS A 171 -8.23 -10.80 -13.39
C LYS A 171 -7.33 -11.44 -14.43
#